data_26b5f5cda41ccd43598aa1f99af2501f
#
_entry.id   26b5f5cda41ccd43598aa1f99af2501f
#
_cell.length_a   1.000
_cell.length_b   1.000
_cell.length_c   1.000
_cell.angle_alpha   90.00
_cell.angle_beta   90.00
_cell.angle_gamma   90.00
#
_symmetry.space_group_name_H-M   'P 1'
#
loop_
_entity.id
_entity.type
_entity.pdbx_description
1 polymer ?
#
loop_
_entity_poly.entity_id
_entity_poly.type
_entity_poly.pdbx_seq_one_letter_code
_entity_poly.pdbx_strand_id
1 'polypeptide(L)'
;MRRLLRFAGQTVPPQLVEYTIPALHRGALQSLFPPAGTPRASTMSKDKKDEKNSMGKLEELFLKSRTIMLYGEINQKVAREFCTKLQLLASESDDDITVYINSPGGHVESGDSIHDMIRFVKPRVKVVGTGWVASAGALIYAAPPVEDRFCLPNTRFMLHQPSGGVGGQASDISIEAEQIVKMRERLNQIFADQTGQPIETIAKDTDRNFWMTPEEAKEYGLVGKIIKSKDEL
;
A
#
# COMPACT_ATOMS: atom_id res chain seq x y z
N MET A 1 -3.23 39.11 3.17
CA MET A 1 -4.51 38.71 2.55
C MET A 1 -4.81 37.26 2.93
N ARG A 2 -5.66 37.02 3.93
CA ARG A 2 -6.06 35.67 4.39
C ARG A 2 -7.36 35.29 3.67
N ARG A 3 -7.35 34.24 2.88
CA ARG A 3 -8.56 33.66 2.25
C ARG A 3 -9.26 32.75 3.26
N LEU A 4 -10.48 33.10 3.64
CA LEU A 4 -11.40 32.24 4.40
C LEU A 4 -11.99 31.17 3.49
N LEU A 5 -11.80 29.90 3.84
CA LEU A 5 -12.51 28.76 3.25
C LEU A 5 -13.93 28.71 3.82
N ARG A 6 -14.96 28.82 2.98
CA ARG A 6 -16.35 28.57 3.33
C ARG A 6 -16.71 27.14 2.97
N PHE A 7 -17.09 26.35 3.97
CA PHE A 7 -17.81 25.10 3.76
C PHE A 7 -19.21 25.24 4.32
N ALA A 8 -20.21 24.95 3.46
CA ALA A 8 -21.61 24.68 3.79
C ALA A 8 -22.21 25.45 4.97
N GLY A 9 -22.35 26.77 4.85
CA GLY A 9 -23.38 27.54 5.61
C GLY A 9 -23.20 27.67 7.12
N GLN A 10 -22.14 27.18 7.75
CA GLN A 10 -21.88 27.36 9.20
C GLN A 10 -20.52 28.02 9.42
N THR A 11 -20.52 29.16 10.08
CA THR A 11 -19.31 29.84 10.58
C THR A 11 -18.87 29.16 11.87
N VAL A 12 -17.72 28.45 11.84
CA VAL A 12 -17.07 27.96 13.05
C VAL A 12 -16.09 29.03 13.55
N PRO A 13 -16.21 29.54 14.78
CA PRO A 13 -15.24 30.49 15.32
C PRO A 13 -13.91 29.79 15.60
N PRO A 14 -12.77 30.47 15.42
CA PRO A 14 -11.46 29.91 15.73
C PRO A 14 -11.24 29.89 17.23
N GLN A 15 -11.53 28.79 17.90
CA GLN A 15 -11.02 28.52 19.24
C GLN A 15 -9.60 27.96 19.09
N LEU A 16 -8.63 28.83 19.27
CA LEU A 16 -7.26 28.45 19.60
C LEU A 16 -7.28 27.84 21.01
N VAL A 17 -7.24 26.52 21.09
CA VAL A 17 -6.92 25.84 22.34
C VAL A 17 -5.41 25.92 22.51
N GLU A 18 -4.92 26.97 23.18
CA GLU A 18 -3.55 26.98 23.69
C GLU A 18 -3.46 25.99 24.87
N TYR A 19 -2.86 24.85 24.61
CA TYR A 19 -2.40 23.96 25.67
C TYR A 19 -1.14 24.58 26.30
N THR A 20 -1.32 25.37 27.35
CA THR A 20 -0.23 25.80 28.23
C THR A 20 0.18 24.60 29.08
N ILE A 21 1.30 23.98 28.79
CA ILE A 21 1.93 22.96 29.64
C ILE A 21 2.54 23.73 30.83
N PRO A 22 2.12 23.51 32.10
CA PRO A 22 2.77 24.14 33.23
C PRO A 22 4.24 23.68 33.29
N ALA A 23 5.13 24.62 33.45
CA ALA A 23 6.56 24.35 33.64
C ALA A 23 6.75 23.55 34.95
N LEU A 24 6.90 22.23 34.82
CA LEU A 24 7.30 21.37 35.92
C LEU A 24 8.79 21.63 36.24
N HIS A 25 9.04 21.98 37.48
CA HIS A 25 10.38 22.19 38.05
C HIS A 25 11.25 20.95 37.79
N ARG A 26 12.43 21.19 37.21
CA ARG A 26 13.44 20.16 36.85
C ARG A 26 13.95 19.31 38.02
N GLY A 27 13.54 19.56 39.26
CA GLY A 27 14.02 18.86 40.44
C GLY A 27 13.19 17.66 40.94
N ALA A 28 11.93 17.50 40.49
CA ALA A 28 11.04 16.48 41.04
C ALA A 28 10.92 15.17 40.24
N LEU A 29 11.56 15.08 39.07
CA LEU A 29 11.45 13.89 38.19
C LEU A 29 12.58 12.86 38.35
N GLN A 30 13.61 13.17 39.17
CA GLN A 30 14.75 12.23 39.34
C GLN A 30 14.52 11.13 40.40
N SER A 31 13.48 11.20 41.19
CA SER A 31 13.22 10.20 42.26
C SER A 31 12.15 9.17 41.92
N LEU A 32 11.50 9.25 40.75
CA LEU A 32 10.45 8.33 40.35
C LEU A 32 10.87 7.23 39.38
N PHE A 33 12.09 7.31 38.87
CA PHE A 33 12.64 6.26 38.00
C PHE A 33 13.97 5.76 38.61
N PRO A 34 14.09 4.47 38.96
CA PRO A 34 15.39 3.91 39.29
C PRO A 34 16.29 4.06 38.04
N PRO A 35 17.62 4.25 38.21
CA PRO A 35 18.54 4.35 37.08
C PRO A 35 18.35 3.10 36.21
N ALA A 36 17.97 3.32 34.96
CA ALA A 36 17.87 2.26 33.97
C ALA A 36 19.23 1.57 33.87
N GLY A 37 19.31 0.37 34.39
CA GLY A 37 20.48 -0.48 34.18
C GLY A 37 20.70 -0.59 32.68
N THR A 38 21.87 -0.21 32.20
CA THR A 38 22.27 -0.34 30.81
C THR A 38 22.03 -1.78 30.36
N PRO A 39 21.15 -2.05 29.38
CA PRO A 39 20.95 -3.42 28.87
C PRO A 39 22.30 -3.91 28.36
N ARG A 40 22.77 -5.04 28.83
CA ARG A 40 23.99 -5.67 28.32
C ARG A 40 23.78 -5.94 26.82
N ALA A 41 24.70 -5.46 25.98
CA ALA A 41 24.68 -5.59 24.52
C ALA A 41 24.41 -7.04 24.03
N SER A 42 24.70 -8.05 24.84
CA SER A 42 24.47 -9.48 24.56
C SER A 42 22.99 -9.90 24.63
N THR A 43 22.16 -9.25 25.47
CA THR A 43 20.72 -9.54 25.56
C THR A 43 19.96 -8.99 24.34
N MET A 44 20.27 -7.75 23.91
CA MET A 44 19.62 -7.14 22.73
C MET A 44 19.88 -7.92 21.42
N SER A 45 21.04 -8.58 21.29
CA SER A 45 21.34 -9.38 20.09
C SER A 45 20.59 -10.72 20.05
N LYS A 46 20.34 -11.30 21.23
CA LYS A 46 19.62 -12.58 21.38
C LYS A 46 18.11 -12.39 21.12
N ASP A 47 17.52 -11.34 21.70
CA ASP A 47 16.12 -11.01 21.52
C ASP A 47 15.79 -10.72 20.03
N LYS A 48 16.63 -9.97 19.32
CA LYS A 48 16.48 -9.72 17.87
C LYS A 48 16.62 -10.98 17.03
N LYS A 49 17.45 -11.93 17.44
CA LYS A 49 17.63 -13.21 16.74
C LYS A 49 16.43 -14.12 16.94
N ASP A 50 15.89 -14.15 18.15
CA ASP A 50 14.72 -14.95 18.50
C ASP A 50 13.45 -14.39 17.84
N GLU A 51 13.30 -13.05 17.79
CA GLU A 51 12.23 -12.37 17.08
C GLU A 51 12.28 -12.63 15.57
N LYS A 52 13.47 -12.54 14.96
CA LYS A 52 13.67 -12.86 13.53
C LYS A 52 13.36 -14.32 13.22
N ASN A 53 13.68 -15.24 14.13
CA ASN A 53 13.41 -16.67 13.97
C ASN A 53 11.91 -16.98 14.10
N SER A 54 11.19 -16.29 15.00
CA SER A 54 9.74 -16.42 15.15
C SER A 54 8.99 -15.89 13.94
N MET A 55 9.40 -14.74 13.40
CA MET A 55 8.82 -14.16 12.18
C MET A 55 9.02 -15.08 10.97
N GLY A 56 10.20 -15.70 10.82
CA GLY A 56 10.45 -16.66 9.75
C GLY A 56 9.54 -17.88 9.80
N LYS A 57 9.26 -18.39 11.00
CA LYS A 57 8.32 -19.51 11.19
C LYS A 57 6.87 -19.13 10.83
N LEU A 58 6.44 -17.92 11.19
CA LEU A 58 5.10 -17.43 10.82
C LEU A 58 4.98 -17.30 9.31
N GLU A 59 5.98 -16.75 8.65
CA GLU A 59 6.02 -16.61 7.20
C GLU A 59 5.96 -17.98 6.50
N GLU A 60 6.69 -18.98 7.01
CA GLU A 60 6.62 -20.37 6.52
C GLU A 60 5.20 -20.95 6.63
N LEU A 61 4.49 -20.69 7.73
CA LEU A 61 3.10 -21.13 7.90
C LEU A 61 2.15 -20.46 6.91
N PHE A 62 2.33 -19.15 6.63
CA PHE A 62 1.56 -18.46 5.60
C PHE A 62 1.83 -19.06 4.21
N LEU A 63 3.08 -19.33 3.86
CA LEU A 63 3.42 -19.98 2.59
C LEU A 63 2.80 -21.38 2.50
N LYS A 64 2.84 -22.19 3.54
CA LYS A 64 2.13 -23.49 3.57
C LYS A 64 0.62 -23.38 3.34
N SER A 65 0.00 -22.27 3.75
CA SER A 65 -1.41 -21.97 3.44
C SER A 65 -1.61 -21.24 2.11
N ARG A 66 -0.57 -21.21 1.26
CA ARG A 66 -0.55 -20.52 -0.03
C ARG A 66 -0.97 -19.04 0.07
N THR A 67 -0.50 -18.39 1.13
CA THR A 67 -0.86 -17.00 1.44
C THR A 67 0.38 -16.12 1.46
N ILE A 68 0.30 -14.96 0.80
CA ILE A 68 1.34 -13.92 0.80
C ILE A 68 0.77 -12.66 1.41
N MET A 69 1.52 -12.05 2.35
CA MET A 69 1.18 -10.75 2.94
C MET A 69 2.02 -9.66 2.27
N LEU A 70 1.37 -8.70 1.60
CA LEU A 70 2.01 -7.54 0.96
C LEU A 70 1.63 -6.28 1.74
N TYR A 71 2.44 -5.94 2.73
CA TYR A 71 2.20 -4.86 3.67
C TYR A 71 3.30 -3.81 3.61
N GLY A 72 2.91 -2.53 3.75
CA GLY A 72 3.83 -1.40 3.78
C GLY A 72 4.21 -0.86 2.40
N GLU A 73 5.30 -0.12 2.35
CA GLU A 73 5.77 0.56 1.14
C GLU A 73 6.33 -0.41 0.10
N ILE A 74 5.94 -0.22 -1.16
CA ILE A 74 6.44 -0.99 -2.30
C ILE A 74 7.81 -0.45 -2.73
N ASN A 75 8.82 -1.32 -2.72
CA ASN A 75 10.18 -1.04 -3.18
C ASN A 75 10.78 -2.29 -3.84
N GLN A 76 11.98 -2.18 -4.40
CA GLN A 76 12.66 -3.28 -5.11
C GLN A 76 12.88 -4.53 -4.23
N LYS A 77 13.16 -4.34 -2.94
CA LYS A 77 13.34 -5.47 -2.01
C LYS A 77 12.03 -6.22 -1.81
N VAL A 78 10.94 -5.49 -1.54
CA VAL A 78 9.59 -6.06 -1.38
C VAL A 78 9.15 -6.78 -2.66
N ALA A 79 9.36 -6.17 -3.84
CA ALA A 79 9.02 -6.79 -5.11
C ALA A 79 9.78 -8.10 -5.34
N ARG A 80 11.09 -8.12 -5.09
CA ARG A 80 11.89 -9.35 -5.21
C ARG A 80 11.40 -10.44 -4.27
N GLU A 81 11.15 -10.11 -3.00
CA GLU A 81 10.68 -11.07 -2.00
C GLU A 81 9.31 -11.63 -2.36
N PHE A 82 8.39 -10.76 -2.78
CA PHE A 82 7.04 -11.15 -3.22
C PHE A 82 7.10 -12.07 -4.45
N CYS A 83 7.80 -11.68 -5.50
CA CYS A 83 7.92 -12.46 -6.74
C CYS A 83 8.60 -13.81 -6.48
N THR A 84 9.59 -13.87 -5.58
CA THR A 84 10.23 -15.13 -5.19
C THR A 84 9.22 -16.07 -4.51
N LYS A 85 8.41 -15.58 -3.56
CA LYS A 85 7.38 -16.37 -2.88
C LYS A 85 6.29 -16.83 -3.86
N LEU A 86 5.84 -15.94 -4.73
CA LEU A 86 4.83 -16.25 -5.74
C LEU A 86 5.30 -17.37 -6.69
N GLN A 87 6.54 -17.27 -7.17
CA GLN A 87 7.14 -18.31 -8.03
C GLN A 87 7.33 -19.64 -7.29
N LEU A 88 7.75 -19.60 -6.01
CA LEU A 88 7.85 -20.80 -5.19
C LEU A 88 6.49 -21.51 -5.12
N LEU A 89 5.44 -20.81 -4.72
CA LEU A 89 4.09 -21.38 -4.64
C LEU A 89 3.59 -21.89 -6.00
N ALA A 90 3.84 -21.16 -7.08
CA ALA A 90 3.47 -21.56 -8.43
C ALA A 90 4.22 -22.79 -8.91
N SER A 91 5.44 -23.06 -8.41
CA SER A 91 6.21 -24.26 -8.73
C SER A 91 5.76 -25.49 -7.95
N GLU A 92 5.07 -25.32 -6.83
CA GLU A 92 4.61 -26.43 -5.96
C GLU A 92 3.28 -27.03 -6.44
N SER A 93 2.30 -26.20 -6.82
CA SER A 93 1.02 -26.67 -7.36
C SER A 93 0.28 -25.55 -8.11
N ASP A 94 -0.79 -25.92 -8.83
CA ASP A 94 -1.70 -25.01 -9.54
C ASP A 94 -2.88 -24.53 -8.63
N ASP A 95 -2.87 -24.85 -7.33
CA ASP A 95 -3.90 -24.40 -6.39
C ASP A 95 -3.90 -22.88 -6.23
N ASP A 96 -5.04 -22.31 -5.85
CA ASP A 96 -5.20 -20.87 -5.64
C ASP A 96 -4.17 -20.28 -4.66
N ILE A 97 -3.69 -19.08 -4.96
CA ILE A 97 -2.80 -18.30 -4.09
C ILE A 97 -3.57 -17.06 -3.61
N THR A 98 -3.56 -16.81 -2.30
CA THR A 98 -4.21 -15.64 -1.71
C THR A 98 -3.17 -14.58 -1.33
N VAL A 99 -3.38 -13.34 -1.78
CA VAL A 99 -2.52 -12.18 -1.47
C VAL A 99 -3.30 -11.15 -0.68
N TYR A 100 -2.90 -10.87 0.57
CA TYR A 100 -3.45 -9.76 1.34
C TYR A 100 -2.63 -8.51 1.10
N ILE A 101 -3.30 -7.39 0.76
CA ILE A 101 -2.65 -6.13 0.41
C ILE A 101 -3.06 -5.02 1.38
N ASN A 102 -2.06 -4.40 2.02
CA ASN A 102 -2.18 -3.18 2.83
C ASN A 102 -0.96 -2.30 2.55
N SER A 103 -1.07 -1.39 1.59
CA SER A 103 0.07 -0.63 1.09
C SER A 103 -0.30 0.80 0.71
N PRO A 104 0.51 1.79 1.11
CA PRO A 104 0.41 3.16 0.63
C PRO A 104 0.86 3.32 -0.83
N GLY A 105 1.43 2.28 -1.44
CA GLY A 105 2.14 2.33 -2.71
C GLY A 105 3.65 2.48 -2.55
N GLY A 106 4.29 3.12 -3.50
CA GLY A 106 5.75 3.32 -3.53
C GLY A 106 6.30 3.29 -4.95
N HIS A 107 7.42 2.61 -5.16
CA HIS A 107 8.14 2.55 -6.43
C HIS A 107 7.32 1.85 -7.52
N VAL A 108 7.02 2.57 -8.60
CA VAL A 108 6.08 2.13 -9.65
C VAL A 108 6.58 0.88 -10.36
N GLU A 109 7.84 0.84 -10.81
CA GLU A 109 8.41 -0.31 -11.53
C GLU A 109 8.49 -1.57 -10.65
N SER A 110 8.58 -1.39 -9.33
CA SER A 110 8.44 -2.50 -8.38
C SER A 110 7.00 -2.99 -8.32
N GLY A 111 6.03 -2.08 -8.40
CA GLY A 111 4.61 -2.39 -8.54
C GLY A 111 4.32 -3.12 -9.85
N ASP A 112 4.87 -2.65 -10.97
CA ASP A 112 4.76 -3.30 -12.28
C ASP A 112 5.28 -4.74 -12.23
N SER A 113 6.45 -4.95 -11.63
CA SER A 113 7.05 -6.29 -11.53
C SER A 113 6.16 -7.27 -10.76
N ILE A 114 5.50 -6.81 -9.70
CA ILE A 114 4.57 -7.64 -8.93
C ILE A 114 3.27 -7.86 -9.72
N HIS A 115 2.71 -6.80 -10.32
CA HIS A 115 1.52 -6.86 -11.14
C HIS A 115 1.67 -7.89 -12.28
N ASP A 116 2.73 -7.76 -13.06
CA ASP A 116 2.98 -8.65 -14.20
C ASP A 116 3.23 -10.08 -13.74
N MET A 117 3.95 -10.28 -12.63
CA MET A 117 4.21 -11.61 -12.10
C MET A 117 2.94 -12.33 -11.61
N ILE A 118 1.97 -11.59 -11.02
CA ILE A 118 0.65 -12.13 -10.66
C ILE A 118 -0.09 -12.64 -11.91
N ARG A 119 0.00 -11.90 -13.01
CA ARG A 119 -0.63 -12.28 -14.28
C ARG A 119 0.11 -13.39 -15.04
N PHE A 120 1.41 -13.53 -14.77
CA PHE A 120 2.28 -14.48 -15.47
C PHE A 120 2.20 -15.91 -14.93
N VAL A 121 1.99 -16.07 -13.61
CA VAL A 121 1.94 -17.40 -12.99
C VAL A 121 0.67 -18.16 -13.38
N LYS A 122 0.76 -19.49 -13.43
CA LYS A 122 -0.35 -20.37 -13.81
C LYS A 122 -1.45 -20.47 -12.72
N PRO A 123 -1.12 -20.58 -11.42
CA PRO A 123 -2.13 -20.60 -10.36
C PRO A 123 -3.00 -19.36 -10.38
N ARG A 124 -4.29 -19.51 -10.06
CA ARG A 124 -5.21 -18.41 -9.83
C ARG A 124 -4.76 -17.61 -8.60
N VAL A 125 -4.62 -16.30 -8.74
CA VAL A 125 -4.23 -15.40 -7.64
C VAL A 125 -5.44 -14.58 -7.22
N LYS A 126 -5.89 -14.76 -5.98
CA LYS A 126 -6.91 -13.94 -5.34
C LYS A 126 -6.27 -12.84 -4.51
N VAL A 127 -6.74 -11.60 -4.64
CA VAL A 127 -6.26 -10.48 -3.83
C VAL A 127 -7.31 -10.01 -2.85
N VAL A 128 -6.89 -9.70 -1.63
CA VAL A 128 -7.76 -9.19 -0.56
C VAL A 128 -7.20 -7.87 -0.05
N GLY A 129 -7.85 -6.77 -0.40
CA GLY A 129 -7.51 -5.44 0.13
C GLY A 129 -7.89 -5.32 1.61
N THR A 130 -7.00 -4.73 2.41
CA THR A 130 -7.24 -4.44 3.83
C THR A 130 -6.57 -3.12 4.22
N GLY A 131 -7.15 -2.38 5.17
CA GLY A 131 -6.66 -1.07 5.59
C GLY A 131 -6.66 -0.07 4.45
N TRP A 132 -5.57 0.06 3.72
CA TRP A 132 -5.52 0.87 2.49
C TRP A 132 -4.78 0.18 1.35
N VAL A 133 -5.26 0.44 0.13
CA VAL A 133 -4.71 -0.07 -1.13
C VAL A 133 -4.53 1.13 -2.05
N ALA A 134 -3.33 1.70 -2.07
CA ALA A 134 -3.10 3.00 -2.68
C ALA A 134 -1.94 2.99 -3.69
N SER A 135 -2.05 3.81 -4.75
CA SER A 135 -0.96 4.06 -5.72
C SER A 135 -0.44 2.75 -6.34
N ALA A 136 0.88 2.44 -6.25
CA ALA A 136 1.45 1.17 -6.71
C ALA A 136 0.80 -0.06 -6.04
N GLY A 137 0.25 0.07 -4.81
CA GLY A 137 -0.54 -0.98 -4.18
C GLY A 137 -1.87 -1.26 -4.89
N ALA A 138 -2.51 -0.21 -5.41
CA ALA A 138 -3.73 -0.34 -6.22
C ALA A 138 -3.44 -0.94 -7.60
N LEU A 139 -2.28 -0.62 -8.21
CA LEU A 139 -1.81 -1.26 -9.43
C LEU A 139 -1.66 -2.79 -9.25
N ILE A 140 -1.01 -3.21 -8.18
CA ILE A 140 -0.85 -4.63 -7.84
C ILE A 140 -2.21 -5.29 -7.58
N TYR A 141 -3.10 -4.61 -6.85
CA TYR A 141 -4.44 -5.09 -6.56
C TYR A 141 -5.27 -5.31 -7.84
N ALA A 142 -5.09 -4.48 -8.85
CA ALA A 142 -5.77 -4.59 -10.13
C ALA A 142 -5.22 -5.71 -11.05
N ALA A 143 -4.16 -6.44 -10.65
CA ALA A 143 -3.53 -7.43 -11.51
C ALA A 143 -4.42 -8.64 -11.86
N PRO A 144 -5.12 -9.31 -10.92
CA PRO A 144 -5.99 -10.43 -11.28
C PRO A 144 -7.33 -9.94 -11.88
N PRO A 145 -8.12 -10.82 -12.50
CA PRO A 145 -9.48 -10.52 -12.93
C PRO A 145 -10.35 -9.97 -11.80
N VAL A 146 -11.39 -9.19 -12.12
CA VAL A 146 -12.22 -8.50 -11.11
C VAL A 146 -12.91 -9.47 -10.14
N GLU A 147 -13.28 -10.65 -10.58
CA GLU A 147 -13.86 -11.71 -9.74
C GLU A 147 -12.91 -12.27 -8.67
N ASP A 148 -11.62 -12.01 -8.81
CA ASP A 148 -10.56 -12.40 -7.87
C ASP A 148 -10.08 -11.26 -6.99
N ARG A 149 -10.75 -10.11 -7.04
CA ARG A 149 -10.45 -8.92 -6.25
C ARG A 149 -11.46 -8.75 -5.13
N PHE A 150 -11.01 -9.05 -3.92
CA PHE A 150 -11.79 -8.95 -2.70
C PHE A 150 -11.28 -7.82 -1.82
N CYS A 151 -12.12 -7.26 -0.96
CA CYS A 151 -11.67 -6.36 0.09
C CYS A 151 -12.49 -6.51 1.38
N LEU A 152 -11.90 -6.09 2.50
CA LEU A 152 -12.59 -6.00 3.78
C LEU A 152 -13.38 -4.68 3.89
N PRO A 153 -14.42 -4.60 4.75
CA PRO A 153 -15.36 -3.46 4.78
C PRO A 153 -14.74 -2.10 5.12
N ASN A 154 -13.57 -2.07 5.76
CA ASN A 154 -12.89 -0.82 6.15
C ASN A 154 -11.68 -0.49 5.25
N THR A 155 -11.56 -1.15 4.09
CA THR A 155 -10.48 -0.87 3.14
C THR A 155 -10.72 0.48 2.47
N ARG A 156 -9.65 1.24 2.24
CA ARG A 156 -9.68 2.47 1.44
C ARG A 156 -8.81 2.30 0.20
N PHE A 157 -9.32 2.74 -0.92
CA PHE A 157 -8.58 2.71 -2.18
C PHE A 157 -8.16 4.11 -2.60
N MET A 158 -6.99 4.25 -3.24
CA MET A 158 -6.55 5.52 -3.79
C MET A 158 -5.79 5.31 -5.10
N LEU A 159 -6.27 5.97 -6.14
CA LEU A 159 -5.60 6.07 -7.42
C LEU A 159 -5.03 7.48 -7.60
N HIS A 160 -3.88 7.59 -8.23
CA HIS A 160 -3.30 8.86 -8.64
C HIS A 160 -2.23 8.64 -9.72
N GLN A 161 -1.90 9.69 -10.46
CA GLN A 161 -0.80 9.67 -11.41
C GLN A 161 0.56 9.43 -10.71
N PRO A 162 1.55 8.84 -11.41
CA PRO A 162 2.88 8.68 -10.85
C PRO A 162 3.47 10.06 -10.51
N SER A 163 4.18 10.13 -9.40
CA SER A 163 4.95 11.30 -9.01
C SER A 163 6.43 10.96 -8.99
N GLY A 164 7.25 11.86 -9.50
CA GLY A 164 8.70 11.70 -9.51
C GLY A 164 9.38 13.07 -9.52
N GLY A 165 10.68 13.07 -9.26
CA GLY A 165 11.54 14.23 -9.40
C GLY A 165 12.77 13.84 -10.21
N VAL A 166 13.21 14.73 -11.06
CA VAL A 166 14.40 14.55 -11.87
C VAL A 166 15.30 15.77 -11.73
N GLY A 167 16.61 15.54 -11.69
CA GLY A 167 17.63 16.58 -11.65
C GLY A 167 18.80 16.19 -12.56
N GLY A 168 19.51 17.17 -13.09
CA GLY A 168 20.65 16.90 -13.97
C GLY A 168 20.73 17.91 -15.11
N GLN A 169 21.30 17.49 -16.25
CA GLN A 169 21.38 18.31 -17.46
C GLN A 169 19.99 18.50 -18.08
N ALA A 170 19.76 19.63 -18.77
CA ALA A 170 18.49 19.95 -19.37
C ALA A 170 17.96 18.85 -20.31
N SER A 171 18.85 18.23 -21.08
CA SER A 171 18.53 17.10 -21.97
C SER A 171 18.02 15.89 -21.20
N ASP A 172 18.68 15.53 -20.08
CA ASP A 172 18.30 14.39 -19.24
C ASP A 172 16.95 14.64 -18.58
N ILE A 173 16.72 15.86 -18.06
CA ILE A 173 15.43 16.28 -17.50
C ILE A 173 14.30 16.11 -18.51
N SER A 174 14.52 16.50 -19.79
CA SER A 174 13.51 16.35 -20.84
C SER A 174 13.20 14.89 -21.13
N ILE A 175 14.21 14.02 -21.20
CA ILE A 175 14.05 12.59 -21.43
C ILE A 175 13.27 11.94 -20.28
N GLU A 176 13.64 12.21 -19.04
CA GLU A 176 12.97 11.64 -17.87
C GLU A 176 11.52 12.13 -17.71
N ALA A 177 11.26 13.41 -18.02
CA ALA A 177 9.90 13.94 -18.04
C ALA A 177 9.00 13.20 -19.04
N GLU A 178 9.54 12.90 -20.24
CA GLU A 178 8.82 12.10 -21.25
C GLU A 178 8.53 10.67 -20.74
N GLN A 179 9.47 10.03 -20.04
CA GLN A 179 9.26 8.70 -19.45
C GLN A 179 8.16 8.72 -18.38
N ILE A 180 8.10 9.75 -17.55
CA ILE A 180 7.03 9.92 -16.54
C ILE A 180 5.65 10.05 -17.22
N VAL A 181 5.56 10.81 -18.33
CA VAL A 181 4.31 10.92 -19.12
C VAL A 181 3.90 9.58 -19.70
N LYS A 182 4.83 8.84 -20.32
CA LYS A 182 4.56 7.49 -20.86
C LYS A 182 4.12 6.51 -19.75
N MET A 183 4.75 6.58 -18.58
CA MET A 183 4.37 5.78 -17.41
C MET A 183 2.92 6.11 -16.98
N ARG A 184 2.55 7.39 -16.90
CA ARG A 184 1.19 7.84 -16.57
C ARG A 184 0.17 7.27 -17.57
N GLU A 185 0.43 7.39 -18.86
CA GLU A 185 -0.45 6.87 -19.92
C GLU A 185 -0.64 5.36 -19.79
N ARG A 186 0.45 4.61 -19.58
CA ARG A 186 0.41 3.16 -19.40
C ARG A 186 -0.38 2.75 -18.17
N LEU A 187 -0.18 3.41 -17.02
CA LEU A 187 -0.93 3.11 -15.80
C LEU A 187 -2.41 3.41 -15.96
N ASN A 188 -2.76 4.51 -16.61
CA ASN A 188 -4.15 4.85 -16.91
C ASN A 188 -4.80 3.79 -17.79
N GLN A 189 -4.08 3.27 -18.80
CA GLN A 189 -4.57 2.19 -19.66
C GLN A 189 -4.80 0.90 -18.85
N ILE A 190 -3.87 0.52 -17.97
CA ILE A 190 -4.04 -0.64 -17.09
C ILE A 190 -5.31 -0.49 -16.24
N PHE A 191 -5.52 0.67 -15.60
CA PHE A 191 -6.73 0.87 -14.80
C PHE A 191 -8.01 0.90 -15.65
N ALA A 192 -7.99 1.48 -16.84
CA ALA A 192 -9.12 1.45 -17.76
C ALA A 192 -9.49 0.01 -18.15
N ASP A 193 -8.52 -0.80 -18.54
CA ASP A 193 -8.72 -2.20 -18.93
C ASP A 193 -9.23 -3.04 -17.74
N GLN A 194 -8.75 -2.75 -16.53
CA GLN A 194 -9.08 -3.55 -15.36
C GLN A 194 -10.37 -3.14 -14.64
N THR A 195 -10.85 -1.92 -14.84
CA THR A 195 -12.09 -1.41 -14.22
C THR A 195 -13.25 -1.31 -15.19
N GLY A 196 -12.98 -1.31 -16.50
CA GLY A 196 -13.98 -1.04 -17.54
C GLY A 196 -14.36 0.42 -17.66
N GLN A 197 -13.70 1.33 -16.94
CA GLN A 197 -13.92 2.77 -17.04
C GLN A 197 -13.29 3.32 -18.35
N PRO A 198 -13.91 4.36 -18.96
CA PRO A 198 -13.28 5.06 -20.08
C PRO A 198 -11.91 5.64 -19.68
N ILE A 199 -10.94 5.59 -20.61
CA ILE A 199 -9.58 6.09 -20.36
C ILE A 199 -9.56 7.57 -19.95
N GLU A 200 -10.47 8.38 -20.50
CA GLU A 200 -10.61 9.80 -20.17
C GLU A 200 -11.09 10.00 -18.72
N THR A 201 -11.95 9.10 -18.22
CA THR A 201 -12.40 9.10 -16.82
C THR A 201 -11.23 8.77 -15.91
N ILE A 202 -10.50 7.70 -16.20
CA ILE A 202 -9.30 7.32 -15.45
C ILE A 202 -8.28 8.48 -15.43
N ALA A 203 -7.98 9.08 -16.60
CA ALA A 203 -7.01 10.17 -16.72
C ALA A 203 -7.41 11.41 -15.90
N LYS A 204 -8.70 11.71 -15.82
CA LYS A 204 -9.26 12.80 -15.01
C LYS A 204 -9.16 12.48 -13.51
N ASP A 205 -9.60 11.30 -13.10
CA ASP A 205 -9.68 10.92 -11.69
C ASP A 205 -8.28 10.73 -11.08
N THR A 206 -7.34 10.15 -11.84
CA THR A 206 -5.95 9.95 -11.39
C THR A 206 -5.09 11.22 -11.43
N ASP A 207 -5.58 12.35 -11.94
CA ASP A 207 -4.81 13.61 -11.98
C ASP A 207 -4.42 14.10 -10.58
N ARG A 208 -5.24 13.77 -9.58
CA ARG A 208 -4.98 13.98 -8.15
C ARG A 208 -5.37 12.73 -7.36
N ASN A 209 -5.15 12.75 -6.04
CA ASN A 209 -5.51 11.63 -5.17
C ASN A 209 -7.02 11.37 -5.21
N PHE A 210 -7.41 10.33 -5.89
CA PHE A 210 -8.79 9.87 -6.01
C PHE A 210 -9.05 8.74 -5.01
N TRP A 211 -9.71 9.08 -3.91
CA TRP A 211 -10.03 8.15 -2.84
C TRP A 211 -11.40 7.52 -3.03
N MET A 212 -11.50 6.22 -2.72
CA MET A 212 -12.74 5.46 -2.79
C MET A 212 -12.92 4.62 -1.52
N THR A 213 -14.16 4.56 -1.02
CA THR A 213 -14.63 3.53 -0.10
C THR A 213 -14.70 2.17 -0.80
N PRO A 214 -14.89 1.05 -0.08
CA PRO A 214 -15.09 -0.27 -0.71
C PRO A 214 -16.25 -0.29 -1.70
N GLU A 215 -17.38 0.35 -1.36
CA GLU A 215 -18.58 0.43 -2.18
C GLU A 215 -18.31 1.22 -3.47
N GLU A 216 -17.70 2.41 -3.36
CA GLU A 216 -17.32 3.23 -4.51
C GLU A 216 -16.32 2.50 -5.41
N ALA A 217 -15.32 1.80 -4.82
CA ALA A 217 -14.34 1.03 -5.58
C ALA A 217 -14.97 -0.17 -6.31
N LYS A 218 -16.04 -0.76 -5.73
CA LYS A 218 -16.82 -1.81 -6.40
C LYS A 218 -17.64 -1.25 -7.55
N GLU A 219 -18.33 -0.12 -7.36
CA GLU A 219 -19.08 0.56 -8.42
C GLU A 219 -18.16 1.04 -9.56
N TYR A 220 -16.94 1.44 -9.20
CA TYR A 220 -15.90 1.84 -10.15
C TYR A 220 -15.33 0.66 -10.97
N GLY A 221 -15.56 -0.58 -10.53
CA GLY A 221 -15.06 -1.79 -11.19
C GLY A 221 -13.66 -2.22 -10.72
N LEU A 222 -13.11 -1.56 -9.69
CA LEU A 222 -11.81 -1.94 -9.12
C LEU A 222 -11.94 -3.16 -8.19
N VAL A 223 -13.01 -3.26 -7.42
CA VAL A 223 -13.30 -4.34 -6.46
C VAL A 223 -14.40 -5.25 -7.02
N GLY A 224 -14.20 -6.56 -6.94
CA GLY A 224 -15.22 -7.54 -7.31
C GLY A 224 -16.22 -7.80 -6.17
N LYS A 225 -15.72 -8.06 -4.96
CA LYS A 225 -16.57 -8.39 -3.82
C LYS A 225 -16.02 -7.85 -2.51
N ILE A 226 -16.90 -7.25 -1.69
CA ILE A 226 -16.62 -6.90 -0.30
C ILE A 226 -16.98 -8.11 0.57
N ILE A 227 -16.02 -8.60 1.36
CA ILE A 227 -16.18 -9.81 2.19
C ILE A 227 -15.98 -9.49 3.67
N LYS A 228 -16.70 -10.22 4.54
CA LYS A 228 -16.64 -10.05 6.00
C LYS A 228 -16.03 -11.26 6.71
N SER A 229 -15.97 -12.40 6.05
CA SER A 229 -15.37 -13.62 6.57
C SER A 229 -14.49 -14.30 5.52
N LYS A 230 -13.62 -15.20 5.99
CA LYS A 230 -12.77 -16.02 5.12
C LYS A 230 -13.58 -17.01 4.27
N ASP A 231 -14.75 -17.41 4.75
CA ASP A 231 -15.61 -18.38 4.05
C ASP A 231 -16.25 -17.79 2.78
N GLU A 232 -16.13 -16.47 2.59
CA GLU A 232 -16.62 -15.76 1.41
C GLU A 232 -15.56 -15.64 0.29
N LEU A 233 -14.33 -16.05 0.56
CA LEU A 233 -13.18 -16.02 -0.34
C LEU A 233 -13.12 -17.30 -1.19
#